data_dd90eea6d234e291ed09e1619a4cbb55
#
_entry.id   dd90eea6d234e291ed09e1619a4cbb55
#
_cell.length_a   1.000
_cell.length_b   1.000
_cell.length_c   1.000
_cell.angle_alpha   90.00
_cell.angle_beta   90.00
_cell.angle_gamma   90.00
#
_symmetry.space_group_name_H-M   'P 1'
#
loop_
_entity.id
_entity.type
_entity.pdbx_description
1 polymer ?
#
loop_
_entity_poly.entity_id
_entity_poly.type
_entity_poly.pdbx_seq_one_letter_code
_entity_poly.pdbx_strand_id
1 'polypeptide(L)'
;LFQLLEIAKNKVLDINLRAPHYNRKIVEQLIQKADFVKMNLAELELITGWFSNYTSIEDRMKSIGDKFKISTIVVTMGGDGALLNMNGDIIRHNGFKVEVVDTVGSGDAFLAGLLSQLLNNASRENSLEFASGLGAFIATQRGACPEYKAEELNEHIQHNNIKI
;
A
#
# COMPACT_ATOMS: atom_id res chain seq x y z
N LEU A 1 5.05 -8.57 -20.35
CA LEU A 1 4.45 -8.53 -19.01
C LEU A 1 3.46 -9.69 -18.82
N PHE A 2 2.37 -9.82 -19.58
CA PHE A 2 1.32 -10.83 -19.35
C PHE A 2 1.84 -12.26 -19.36
N GLN A 3 2.79 -12.62 -20.22
CA GLN A 3 3.44 -13.94 -20.20
C GLN A 3 4.18 -14.23 -18.90
N LEU A 4 4.81 -13.23 -18.29
CA LEU A 4 5.47 -13.38 -16.98
C LEU A 4 4.46 -13.59 -15.85
N LEU A 5 3.30 -12.93 -15.92
CA LEU A 5 2.22 -13.10 -14.95
C LEU A 5 1.60 -14.50 -14.97
N GLU A 6 1.71 -15.25 -16.08
CA GLU A 6 1.22 -16.64 -16.13
C GLU A 6 2.10 -17.62 -15.36
N ILE A 7 3.40 -17.33 -15.21
CA ILE A 7 4.37 -18.22 -14.56
C ILE A 7 4.77 -17.75 -13.15
N ALA A 8 4.48 -16.50 -12.80
CA ALA A 8 4.81 -15.95 -11.48
C ALA A 8 3.96 -16.63 -10.38
N LYS A 9 4.61 -17.04 -9.29
CA LYS A 9 3.92 -17.64 -8.13
C LYS A 9 3.18 -16.59 -7.28
N ASN A 10 3.80 -15.44 -7.08
CA ASN A 10 3.25 -14.32 -6.32
C ASN A 10 3.26 -13.07 -7.21
N LYS A 11 2.12 -12.44 -7.35
CA LYS A 11 1.92 -11.30 -8.24
C LYS A 11 1.50 -10.09 -7.41
N VAL A 12 2.42 -9.18 -7.23
CA VAL A 12 2.20 -7.91 -6.51
C VAL A 12 2.03 -6.81 -7.54
N LEU A 13 0.95 -6.06 -7.42
CA LEU A 13 0.65 -4.91 -8.26
C LEU A 13 0.59 -3.64 -7.40
N ASP A 14 1.51 -2.72 -7.60
CA ASP A 14 1.35 -1.33 -7.19
C ASP A 14 0.67 -0.56 -8.34
N ILE A 15 -0.51 -0.02 -8.08
CA ILE A 15 -1.34 0.62 -9.12
C ILE A 15 -0.62 1.82 -9.74
N ASN A 16 -0.16 2.76 -8.92
CA ASN A 16 0.69 3.91 -9.27
C ASN A 16 0.29 4.61 -10.58
N LEU A 17 -0.98 5.02 -10.71
CA LEU A 17 -1.51 5.65 -11.93
C LEU A 17 -0.91 7.04 -12.16
N ARG A 18 -0.58 7.31 -13.42
CA ARG A 18 -0.08 8.62 -13.88
C ARG A 18 -0.94 9.12 -15.04
N ALA A 19 -1.86 10.02 -14.77
CA ALA A 19 -2.68 10.62 -15.83
C ALA A 19 -1.82 11.45 -16.79
N PRO A 20 -2.08 11.41 -18.12
CA PRO A 20 -3.13 10.65 -18.80
C PRO A 20 -2.67 9.24 -19.26
N HIS A 21 -1.55 8.72 -18.76
CA HIS A 21 -0.79 7.59 -19.30
C HIS A 21 -1.27 6.21 -18.81
N TYR A 22 -2.56 6.05 -18.46
CA TYR A 22 -3.12 4.75 -18.13
C TYR A 22 -4.39 4.45 -18.95
N ASN A 23 -4.68 3.17 -19.11
CA ASN A 23 -5.87 2.67 -19.77
C ASN A 23 -6.66 1.78 -18.82
N ARG A 24 -7.94 2.11 -18.59
CA ARG A 24 -8.82 1.37 -17.69
C ARG A 24 -8.82 -0.14 -17.94
N LYS A 25 -8.94 -0.57 -19.21
CA LYS A 25 -8.98 -2.00 -19.58
C LYS A 25 -7.70 -2.72 -19.16
N ILE A 26 -6.54 -2.08 -19.34
CA ILE A 26 -5.24 -2.65 -18.95
C ILE A 26 -5.15 -2.73 -17.42
N VAL A 27 -5.57 -1.68 -16.71
CA VAL A 27 -5.58 -1.66 -15.24
C VAL A 27 -6.46 -2.80 -14.70
N GLU A 28 -7.69 -2.94 -15.19
CA GLU A 28 -8.59 -4.03 -14.80
C GLU A 28 -7.98 -5.41 -15.09
N GLN A 29 -7.32 -5.60 -16.24
CA GLN A 29 -6.64 -6.87 -16.57
C GLN A 29 -5.46 -7.18 -15.64
N LEU A 30 -4.69 -6.17 -15.24
CA LEU A 30 -3.58 -6.35 -14.31
C LEU A 30 -4.09 -6.69 -12.91
N ILE A 31 -5.12 -5.98 -12.43
CA ILE A 31 -5.77 -6.25 -11.15
C ILE A 31 -6.29 -7.70 -11.10
N GLN A 32 -6.96 -8.18 -12.16
CA GLN A 32 -7.46 -9.55 -12.24
C GLN A 32 -6.38 -10.64 -12.14
N LYS A 33 -5.13 -10.31 -12.45
CA LYS A 33 -4.01 -11.26 -12.40
C LYS A 33 -3.17 -11.12 -11.13
N ALA A 34 -3.44 -10.13 -10.31
CA ALA A 34 -2.68 -9.88 -9.10
C ALA A 34 -3.21 -10.72 -7.92
N ASP A 35 -2.30 -11.18 -7.07
CA ASP A 35 -2.61 -11.82 -5.79
C ASP A 35 -2.64 -10.79 -4.65
N PHE A 36 -1.86 -9.72 -4.81
CA PHE A 36 -1.71 -8.61 -3.88
C PHE A 36 -1.79 -7.30 -4.68
N VAL A 37 -2.63 -6.36 -4.22
CA VAL A 37 -2.76 -5.04 -4.86
C VAL A 37 -2.52 -3.94 -3.82
N LYS A 38 -1.62 -3.02 -4.13
CA LYS A 38 -1.46 -1.76 -3.37
C LYS A 38 -1.96 -0.60 -4.22
N MET A 39 -2.64 0.31 -3.57
CA MET A 39 -3.12 1.56 -4.17
C MET A 39 -3.16 2.67 -3.12
N ASN A 40 -3.18 3.91 -3.55
CA ASN A 40 -3.52 5.03 -2.68
C ASN A 40 -5.04 5.29 -2.67
N LEU A 41 -5.51 6.17 -1.76
CA LEU A 41 -6.93 6.48 -1.62
C LEU A 41 -7.55 7.01 -2.92
N ALA A 42 -6.88 7.90 -3.64
CA ALA A 42 -7.38 8.48 -4.88
C ALA A 42 -7.53 7.41 -6.00
N GLU A 43 -6.60 6.46 -6.06
CA GLU A 43 -6.66 5.32 -6.97
C GLU A 43 -7.80 4.35 -6.61
N LEU A 44 -8.00 4.09 -5.32
CA LEU A 44 -9.13 3.30 -4.82
C LEU A 44 -10.47 3.93 -5.26
N GLU A 45 -10.62 5.22 -5.04
CA GLU A 45 -11.82 5.98 -5.42
C GLU A 45 -12.05 5.97 -6.93
N LEU A 46 -11.01 6.23 -7.70
CA LEU A 46 -11.06 6.20 -9.15
C LEU A 46 -11.48 4.83 -9.69
N ILE A 47 -10.81 3.76 -9.23
CA ILE A 47 -11.06 2.40 -9.74
C ILE A 47 -12.44 1.91 -9.33
N THR A 48 -12.85 2.12 -8.09
CA THR A 48 -14.19 1.74 -7.64
C THR A 48 -15.28 2.56 -8.33
N GLY A 49 -15.05 3.84 -8.61
CA GLY A 49 -15.97 4.71 -9.37
C GLY A 49 -16.29 4.21 -10.78
N TRP A 50 -15.50 3.29 -11.33
CA TRP A 50 -15.81 2.69 -12.64
C TRP A 50 -16.99 1.71 -12.59
N PHE A 51 -17.37 1.20 -11.41
CA PHE A 51 -18.36 0.13 -11.31
C PHE A 51 -19.22 0.14 -10.03
N SER A 52 -19.00 1.04 -9.08
CA SER A 52 -19.75 1.11 -7.83
C SER A 52 -19.82 2.54 -7.28
N ASN A 53 -20.78 2.77 -6.37
CA ASN A 53 -20.99 4.06 -5.70
C ASN A 53 -20.75 3.97 -4.19
N TYR A 54 -19.94 3.03 -3.72
CA TYR A 54 -19.58 2.94 -2.31
C TYR A 54 -18.87 4.20 -1.82
N THR A 55 -19.13 4.58 -0.58
CA THR A 55 -18.57 5.79 0.04
C THR A 55 -17.50 5.49 1.08
N SER A 56 -17.63 4.37 1.84
CA SER A 56 -16.62 3.98 2.81
C SER A 56 -15.41 3.33 2.12
N ILE A 57 -14.22 3.53 2.69
CA ILE A 57 -12.97 2.95 2.17
C ILE A 57 -13.05 1.42 2.24
N GLU A 58 -13.56 0.89 3.35
CA GLU A 58 -13.68 -0.54 3.60
C GLU A 58 -14.60 -1.23 2.58
N ASP A 59 -15.76 -0.61 2.26
CA ASP A 59 -16.67 -1.16 1.25
C ASP A 59 -16.08 -1.09 -0.16
N ARG A 60 -15.34 -0.02 -0.46
CA ARG A 60 -14.58 0.08 -1.71
C ARG A 60 -13.52 -1.03 -1.82
N MET A 61 -12.75 -1.28 -0.77
CA MET A 61 -11.76 -2.36 -0.73
C MET A 61 -12.40 -3.72 -0.93
N LYS A 62 -13.50 -4.01 -0.22
CA LYS A 62 -14.28 -5.25 -0.38
C LYS A 62 -14.80 -5.40 -1.80
N SER A 63 -15.36 -4.33 -2.38
CA SER A 63 -15.90 -4.37 -3.74
C SER A 63 -14.85 -4.70 -4.81
N ILE A 64 -13.61 -4.22 -4.64
CA ILE A 64 -12.47 -4.61 -5.51
C ILE A 64 -12.12 -6.07 -5.28
N GLY A 65 -11.98 -6.50 -4.03
CA GLY A 65 -11.69 -7.89 -3.67
C GLY A 65 -12.70 -8.86 -4.29
N ASP A 66 -13.97 -8.56 -4.14
CA ASP A 66 -15.07 -9.39 -4.67
C ASP A 66 -15.12 -9.41 -6.20
N LYS A 67 -14.97 -8.23 -6.83
CA LYS A 67 -15.04 -8.09 -8.28
C LYS A 67 -13.88 -8.81 -8.97
N PHE A 68 -12.67 -8.63 -8.48
CA PHE A 68 -11.45 -9.12 -9.13
C PHE A 68 -10.88 -10.40 -8.50
N LYS A 69 -11.51 -10.91 -7.42
CA LYS A 69 -11.08 -12.10 -6.69
C LYS A 69 -9.68 -11.97 -6.06
N ILE A 70 -9.39 -10.80 -5.48
CA ILE A 70 -8.11 -10.51 -4.85
C ILE A 70 -8.23 -10.75 -3.35
N SER A 71 -7.30 -11.53 -2.82
CA SER A 71 -7.26 -11.86 -1.39
C SER A 71 -6.60 -10.77 -0.54
N THR A 72 -5.67 -10.01 -1.11
CA THR A 72 -4.89 -9.02 -0.35
C THR A 72 -4.88 -7.66 -1.04
N ILE A 73 -5.39 -6.65 -0.34
CA ILE A 73 -5.46 -5.26 -0.82
C ILE A 73 -4.94 -4.36 0.29
N VAL A 74 -4.02 -3.45 -0.05
CA VAL A 74 -3.58 -2.39 0.85
C VAL A 74 -3.86 -1.02 0.25
N VAL A 75 -4.39 -0.13 1.08
CA VAL A 75 -4.70 1.26 0.69
C VAL A 75 -3.93 2.21 1.59
N THR A 76 -3.08 3.05 0.99
CA THR A 76 -2.34 4.09 1.68
C THR A 76 -3.07 5.43 1.59
N MET A 77 -3.05 6.20 2.68
CA MET A 77 -3.75 7.49 2.82
C MET A 77 -2.81 8.62 3.26
N GLY A 78 -1.53 8.52 2.91
CA GLY A 78 -0.51 9.47 3.33
C GLY A 78 -0.39 9.54 4.86
N GLY A 79 -0.47 10.73 5.42
CA GLY A 79 -0.39 10.95 6.88
C GLY A 79 -1.53 10.32 7.69
N ASP A 80 -2.66 9.95 7.05
CA ASP A 80 -3.80 9.28 7.67
C ASP A 80 -3.61 7.76 7.76
N GLY A 81 -2.44 7.26 7.38
CA GLY A 81 -2.03 5.88 7.54
C GLY A 81 -2.43 4.95 6.41
N ALA A 82 -2.82 3.72 6.75
CA ALA A 82 -3.14 2.70 5.76
C ALA A 82 -4.15 1.68 6.30
N LEU A 83 -4.89 1.04 5.36
CA LEU A 83 -5.71 -0.14 5.62
C LEU A 83 -5.15 -1.34 4.85
N LEU A 84 -5.17 -2.50 5.50
CA LEU A 84 -4.81 -3.78 4.90
C LEU A 84 -6.00 -4.74 5.01
N ASN A 85 -6.49 -5.19 3.87
CA ASN A 85 -7.47 -6.27 3.78
C ASN A 85 -6.76 -7.56 3.40
N MET A 86 -6.90 -8.60 4.21
CA MET A 86 -6.45 -9.95 3.89
C MET A 86 -7.61 -10.94 4.07
N ASN A 87 -8.08 -11.53 2.97
CA ASN A 87 -9.19 -12.48 2.96
C ASN A 87 -10.51 -11.95 3.59
N GLY A 88 -10.78 -10.66 3.43
CA GLY A 88 -11.99 -10.00 3.96
C GLY A 88 -11.83 -9.39 5.34
N ASP A 89 -10.72 -9.65 6.03
CA ASP A 89 -10.40 -9.09 7.34
C ASP A 89 -9.56 -7.83 7.18
N ILE A 90 -10.10 -6.69 7.63
CA ILE A 90 -9.50 -5.37 7.43
C ILE A 90 -8.93 -4.87 8.76
N ILE A 91 -7.65 -4.52 8.73
CA ILE A 91 -6.96 -3.81 9.80
C ILE A 91 -6.54 -2.42 9.36
N ARG A 92 -6.37 -1.50 10.31
CA ARG A 92 -5.97 -0.11 10.08
C ARG A 92 -4.77 0.27 10.94
N HIS A 93 -3.86 1.04 10.37
CA HIS A 93 -2.85 1.81 11.07
C HIS A 93 -3.06 3.30 10.80
N ASN A 94 -3.02 4.14 11.84
CA ASN A 94 -3.37 5.57 11.73
C ASN A 94 -2.23 6.47 11.18
N GLY A 95 -1.14 5.84 10.74
CA GLY A 95 0.02 6.56 10.21
C GLY A 95 0.94 7.11 11.30
N PHE A 96 1.94 7.82 10.87
CA PHE A 96 2.90 8.53 11.71
C PHE A 96 2.83 10.03 11.38
N LYS A 97 2.79 10.88 12.40
CA LYS A 97 2.84 12.33 12.22
C LYS A 97 4.29 12.76 12.08
N VAL A 98 4.66 13.17 10.89
CA VAL A 98 6.04 13.58 10.57
C VAL A 98 6.04 14.91 9.81
N GLU A 99 7.16 15.62 9.88
CA GLU A 99 7.43 16.76 9.01
C GLU A 99 7.86 16.23 7.63
N VAL A 100 6.98 16.42 6.64
CA VAL A 100 7.21 15.92 5.27
C VAL A 100 8.18 16.83 4.54
N VAL A 101 9.29 16.26 4.06
CA VAL A 101 10.30 16.94 3.22
C VAL A 101 10.10 16.59 1.75
N ASP A 102 9.89 15.30 1.44
CA ASP A 102 9.66 14.81 0.07
C ASP A 102 8.84 13.52 0.14
N THR A 103 7.84 13.37 -0.72
CA THR A 103 7.00 12.16 -0.75
C THR A 103 7.45 11.11 -1.77
N VAL A 104 8.46 11.44 -2.59
CA VAL A 104 8.96 10.52 -3.63
C VAL A 104 9.61 9.30 -2.96
N GLY A 105 9.21 8.09 -3.41
CA GLY A 105 9.71 6.84 -2.84
C GLY A 105 9.01 6.36 -1.56
N SER A 106 8.23 7.22 -0.88
CA SER A 106 7.51 6.85 0.35
C SER A 106 6.56 5.65 0.15
N GLY A 107 5.80 5.65 -0.97
CA GLY A 107 4.91 4.55 -1.33
C GLY A 107 5.64 3.25 -1.66
N ASP A 108 6.78 3.35 -2.34
CA ASP A 108 7.62 2.20 -2.70
C ASP A 108 8.26 1.60 -1.43
N ALA A 109 8.76 2.45 -0.53
CA ALA A 109 9.32 2.05 0.75
C ALA A 109 8.25 1.37 1.64
N PHE A 110 7.04 1.94 1.71
CA PHE A 110 5.91 1.32 2.39
C PHE A 110 5.66 -0.10 1.86
N LEU A 111 5.55 -0.26 0.52
CA LEU A 111 5.28 -1.56 -0.08
C LEU A 111 6.42 -2.56 0.19
N ALA A 112 7.67 -2.13 0.06
CA ALA A 112 8.84 -2.95 0.34
C ALA A 112 8.86 -3.41 1.81
N GLY A 113 8.59 -2.50 2.75
CA GLY A 113 8.49 -2.81 4.18
C GLY A 113 7.37 -3.81 4.48
N LEU A 114 6.17 -3.60 3.93
CA LEU A 114 5.04 -4.49 4.12
C LEU A 114 5.34 -5.91 3.61
N LEU A 115 5.83 -6.02 2.39
CA LEU A 115 6.16 -7.32 1.80
C LEU A 115 7.28 -8.03 2.57
N SER A 116 8.31 -7.29 2.99
CA SER A 116 9.42 -7.85 3.78
C SER A 116 8.90 -8.47 5.09
N GLN A 117 8.04 -7.77 5.82
CA GLN A 117 7.48 -8.26 7.08
C GLN A 117 6.55 -9.47 6.89
N LEU A 118 5.65 -9.40 5.90
CA LEU A 118 4.74 -10.52 5.60
C LEU A 118 5.49 -11.77 5.14
N LEU A 119 6.55 -11.64 4.34
CA LEU A 119 7.40 -12.76 3.90
C LEU A 119 8.20 -13.38 5.04
N ASN A 120 8.51 -12.60 6.09
CA ASN A 120 9.15 -13.08 7.30
C ASN A 120 8.14 -13.57 8.36
N ASN A 121 6.87 -13.75 7.99
CA ASN A 121 5.79 -14.24 8.86
C ASN A 121 5.50 -13.35 10.08
N ALA A 122 5.78 -12.04 10.00
CA ALA A 122 5.32 -11.10 11.02
C ALA A 122 3.79 -11.02 11.03
N SER A 123 3.19 -10.60 12.17
CA SER A 123 1.75 -10.36 12.22
C SER A 123 1.35 -9.27 11.23
N ARG A 124 0.08 -9.26 10.83
CA ARG A 124 -0.45 -8.24 9.90
C ARG A 124 -0.33 -6.83 10.48
N GLU A 125 -0.60 -6.72 11.77
CA GLU A 125 -0.52 -5.48 12.55
C GLU A 125 0.91 -4.95 12.55
N ASN A 126 1.89 -5.78 12.93
CA ASN A 126 3.31 -5.40 12.94
C ASN A 126 3.81 -5.07 11.53
N SER A 127 3.36 -5.82 10.54
CA SER A 127 3.73 -5.59 9.13
C SER A 127 3.22 -4.24 8.63
N LEU A 128 1.96 -3.90 8.97
CA LEU A 128 1.36 -2.64 8.56
C LEU A 128 1.97 -1.44 9.30
N GLU A 129 2.27 -1.61 10.60
CA GLU A 129 2.96 -0.63 11.43
C GLU A 129 4.36 -0.33 10.87
N PHE A 130 5.18 -1.36 10.67
CA PHE A 130 6.53 -1.21 10.12
C PHE A 130 6.51 -0.54 8.72
N ALA A 131 5.61 -0.97 7.84
CA ALA A 131 5.47 -0.39 6.52
C ALA A 131 5.08 1.10 6.58
N SER A 132 4.13 1.45 7.46
CA SER A 132 3.71 2.83 7.69
C SER A 132 4.87 3.69 8.23
N GLY A 133 5.64 3.13 9.18
CA GLY A 133 6.81 3.80 9.75
C GLY A 133 7.92 4.02 8.73
N LEU A 134 8.22 3.01 7.91
CA LEU A 134 9.23 3.14 6.85
C LEU A 134 8.80 4.16 5.80
N GLY A 135 7.54 4.13 5.35
CA GLY A 135 7.02 5.13 4.42
C GLY A 135 7.07 6.55 4.98
N ALA A 136 6.71 6.73 6.25
CA ALA A 136 6.78 8.01 6.94
C ALA A 136 8.24 8.48 7.12
N PHE A 137 9.15 7.58 7.48
CA PHE A 137 10.58 7.88 7.60
C PHE A 137 11.16 8.39 6.28
N ILE A 138 10.89 7.69 5.16
CA ILE A 138 11.33 8.15 3.83
C ILE A 138 10.76 9.52 3.49
N ALA A 139 9.50 9.81 3.87
CA ALA A 139 8.90 11.11 3.63
C ALA A 139 9.59 12.28 4.39
N THR A 140 10.37 12.01 5.44
CA THR A 140 11.22 13.02 6.13
C THR A 140 12.56 13.27 5.46
N GLN A 141 12.91 12.46 4.46
CA GLN A 141 14.20 12.53 3.77
C GLN A 141 14.07 13.23 2.41
N ARG A 142 15.20 13.60 1.81
CA ARG A 142 15.24 14.12 0.44
C ARG A 142 15.52 13.01 -0.55
N GLY A 143 14.70 12.94 -1.61
CA GLY A 143 14.86 11.98 -2.69
C GLY A 143 14.27 10.60 -2.40
N ALA A 144 14.13 9.80 -3.46
CA ALA A 144 13.38 8.55 -3.43
C ALA A 144 14.08 7.38 -2.71
N CYS A 145 15.40 7.44 -2.57
CA CYS A 145 16.21 6.33 -2.02
C CYS A 145 17.38 6.91 -1.19
N PRO A 146 17.09 7.52 -0.03
CA PRO A 146 18.11 8.06 0.86
C PRO A 146 18.95 6.93 1.47
N GLU A 147 20.21 7.22 1.78
CA GLU A 147 21.03 6.33 2.61
C GLU A 147 20.64 6.51 4.08
N TYR A 148 20.41 5.42 4.79
CA TYR A 148 20.10 5.41 6.22
C TYR A 148 20.55 4.12 6.89
N LYS A 149 20.66 4.12 8.21
CA LYS A 149 20.95 2.95 9.02
C LYS A 149 19.66 2.37 9.61
N ALA A 150 19.66 1.07 9.83
CA ALA A 150 18.52 0.38 10.41
C ALA A 150 18.15 0.93 11.81
N GLU A 151 19.15 1.37 12.57
CA GLU A 151 18.97 1.96 13.89
C GLU A 151 18.15 3.26 13.82
N GLU A 152 18.43 4.13 12.84
CA GLU A 152 17.72 5.40 12.62
C GLU A 152 16.23 5.16 12.30
N LEU A 153 15.93 4.16 11.48
CA LEU A 153 14.57 3.75 11.20
C LEU A 153 13.85 3.21 12.44
N ASN A 154 14.50 2.33 13.20
CA ASN A 154 13.93 1.76 14.41
C ASN A 154 13.63 2.83 15.47
N GLU A 155 14.55 3.76 15.68
CA GLU A 155 14.34 4.91 16.57
C GLU A 155 13.17 5.77 16.11
N HIS A 156 13.08 6.04 14.81
CA HIS A 156 11.96 6.81 14.23
C HIS A 156 10.61 6.14 14.50
N ILE A 157 10.49 4.83 14.25
CA ILE A 157 9.25 4.08 14.48
C ILE A 157 8.89 4.08 15.98
N GLN A 158 9.86 3.84 16.86
CA GLN A 158 9.62 3.80 18.31
C GLN A 158 9.20 5.16 18.88
N HIS A 159 9.87 6.25 18.50
CA HIS A 159 9.57 7.59 19.02
C HIS A 159 8.22 8.14 18.51
N ASN A 160 7.81 7.79 17.31
CA ASN A 160 6.55 8.27 16.74
C ASN A 160 5.36 7.32 17.00
N ASN A 161 5.60 6.18 17.62
CA ASN A 161 4.60 5.19 18.02
C ASN A 161 3.97 5.52 19.39
N ILE A 162 4.18 6.72 19.93
CA ILE A 162 3.54 7.15 21.16
C ILE A 162 2.04 7.27 20.89
N LYS A 163 1.32 6.23 21.27
CA LYS A 163 -0.14 6.17 21.27
C LYS A 163 -0.67 7.37 22.06
N ILE A 164 -1.39 8.25 21.39
CA ILE A 164 -2.31 9.20 22.02
C ILE A 164 -3.63 8.47 22.24
#